data_43e6753a28587603c58bb75d127a8ee8
#
_entry.id   43e6753a28587603c58bb75d127a8ee8
#
_cell.length_a   1.000
_cell.length_b   1.000
_cell.length_c   1.000
_cell.angle_alpha   90.00
_cell.angle_beta   90.00
_cell.angle_gamma   90.00
#
_symmetry.space_group_name_H-M   'P 1'
#
loop_
_entity.id
_entity.type
_entity.pdbx_description
1 polymer ?
#
loop_
_entity_poly.entity_id
_entity_poly.type
_entity_poly.pdbx_seq_one_letter_code
_entity_poly.pdbx_strand_id
1 'polypeptide(L)'
;MSEISVELDQTRLTVSIVGRFDYDMVEEFRDSYSGVCDSDINISLDLSQTDHIDSSALGMILNMKSYLKKDDCAIEIKNCKPNLMKLFSMAHFERKFTFV
;
A
#
# COMPACT_ATOMS: atom_id res chain seq x y z
N MET A 1 -6.35 -0.40 -17.57
CA MET A 1 -7.12 -1.22 -16.64
C MET A 1 -6.34 -1.39 -15.34
N SER A 2 -7.02 -1.33 -14.22
CA SER A 2 -6.37 -1.40 -12.92
C SER A 2 -6.82 -2.66 -12.19
N GLU A 3 -5.89 -3.28 -11.46
CA GLU A 3 -6.22 -4.47 -10.67
C GLU A 3 -5.33 -4.58 -9.44
N ILE A 4 -5.81 -5.34 -8.46
CA ILE A 4 -5.07 -5.62 -7.23
C ILE A 4 -4.84 -7.11 -7.16
N SER A 5 -3.60 -7.50 -6.88
CA SER A 5 -3.21 -8.89 -6.61
C SER A 5 -2.76 -9.00 -5.17
N VAL A 6 -3.10 -10.11 -4.54
CA VAL A 6 -2.74 -10.35 -3.15
C VAL A 6 -1.99 -11.66 -3.04
N GLU A 7 -0.87 -11.63 -2.34
CA GLU A 7 -0.09 -12.81 -2.04
C GLU A 7 0.06 -12.90 -0.52
N LEU A 8 -0.43 -13.98 0.06
CA LEU A 8 -0.37 -14.18 1.50
C LEU A 8 0.37 -15.47 1.80
N ASP A 9 1.46 -15.37 2.56
CA ASP A 9 2.13 -16.54 3.10
C ASP A 9 2.08 -16.46 4.64
N GLN A 10 2.82 -17.33 5.33
CA GLN A 10 2.77 -17.41 6.78
C GLN A 10 3.30 -16.18 7.50
N THR A 11 4.13 -15.39 6.82
CA THR A 11 4.83 -14.27 7.46
C THR A 11 4.53 -12.92 6.85
N ARG A 12 3.97 -12.87 5.63
CA ARG A 12 3.84 -11.62 4.89
C ARG A 12 2.60 -11.58 4.00
N LEU A 13 1.93 -10.45 4.02
CA LEU A 13 0.89 -10.12 3.05
C LEU A 13 1.48 -9.09 2.08
N THR A 14 1.49 -9.42 0.79
CA THR A 14 1.92 -8.50 -0.26
C THR A 14 0.72 -8.12 -1.10
N VAL A 15 0.46 -6.81 -1.17
CA VAL A 15 -0.61 -6.25 -2.00
C VAL A 15 0.06 -5.55 -3.18
N SER A 16 -0.24 -6.00 -4.40
CA SER A 16 0.34 -5.44 -5.62
C SER A 16 -0.73 -4.68 -6.39
N ILE A 17 -0.41 -3.45 -6.79
CA ILE A 17 -1.33 -2.60 -7.55
C ILE A 17 -0.83 -2.50 -8.99
N VAL A 18 -1.70 -2.82 -9.94
CA VAL A 18 -1.39 -2.74 -11.36
C VAL A 18 -2.21 -1.62 -11.99
N GLY A 19 -1.54 -0.71 -12.69
CA GLY A 19 -2.18 0.38 -13.41
C GLY A 19 -2.39 1.61 -12.53
N ARG A 20 -3.62 2.08 -12.44
CA ARG A 20 -3.94 3.29 -11.70
C ARG A 20 -4.41 2.95 -10.29
N PHE A 21 -3.82 3.61 -9.32
CA PHE A 21 -4.23 3.48 -7.93
C PHE A 21 -4.96 4.77 -7.53
N ASP A 22 -6.27 4.74 -7.60
CA ASP A 22 -7.13 5.89 -7.30
C ASP A 22 -8.36 5.45 -6.51
N TYR A 23 -9.30 6.37 -6.31
CA TYR A 23 -10.46 6.11 -5.48
C TYR A 23 -11.35 4.96 -6.00
N ASP A 24 -11.31 4.68 -7.30
CA ASP A 24 -12.11 3.58 -7.86
C ASP A 24 -11.69 2.22 -7.29
N MET A 25 -10.50 2.13 -6.71
CA MET A 25 -10.00 0.89 -6.10
C MET A 25 -10.28 0.80 -4.60
N VAL A 26 -11.01 1.74 -4.01
CA VAL A 26 -11.14 1.84 -2.55
C VAL A 26 -11.67 0.55 -1.93
N GLU A 27 -12.70 -0.06 -2.52
CA GLU A 27 -13.28 -1.28 -1.98
C GLU A 27 -12.36 -2.48 -2.15
N GLU A 28 -11.79 -2.65 -3.34
CA GLU A 28 -10.87 -3.74 -3.62
C GLU A 28 -9.63 -3.66 -2.73
N PHE A 29 -9.12 -2.45 -2.54
CA PHE A 29 -7.94 -2.25 -1.70
C PHE A 29 -8.25 -2.60 -0.25
N ARG A 30 -9.39 -2.16 0.26
CA ARG A 30 -9.80 -2.49 1.62
C ARG A 30 -9.98 -3.99 1.79
N ASP A 31 -10.62 -4.65 0.82
CA ASP A 31 -10.84 -6.09 0.87
C ASP A 31 -9.54 -6.87 0.85
N SER A 32 -8.49 -6.32 0.25
CA SER A 32 -7.20 -7.01 0.16
C SER A 32 -6.55 -7.25 1.51
N TYR A 33 -6.85 -6.44 2.52
CA TYR A 33 -6.22 -6.57 3.84
C TYR A 33 -7.21 -6.73 4.99
N SER A 34 -8.51 -6.54 4.76
CA SER A 34 -9.49 -6.49 5.85
C SER A 34 -9.67 -7.82 6.58
N GLY A 35 -9.31 -8.93 5.93
CA GLY A 35 -9.38 -10.25 6.56
C GLY A 35 -8.15 -10.64 7.37
N VAL A 36 -7.14 -9.79 7.42
CA VAL A 36 -5.91 -10.07 8.16
C VAL A 36 -6.13 -9.80 9.64
N CYS A 37 -6.01 -10.84 10.45
CA CYS A 37 -6.22 -10.75 11.90
C CYS A 37 -4.91 -10.89 12.70
N ASP A 38 -3.85 -11.33 12.05
CA ASP A 38 -2.57 -11.58 12.71
C ASP A 38 -1.74 -10.30 12.76
N SER A 39 -1.55 -9.76 13.96
CA SER A 39 -0.78 -8.53 14.14
C SER A 39 0.72 -8.70 13.86
N ASP A 40 1.20 -9.94 13.83
CA ASP A 40 2.62 -10.21 13.59
C ASP A 40 2.95 -10.35 12.10
N ILE A 41 1.94 -10.38 11.23
CA ILE A 41 2.20 -10.52 9.80
C ILE A 41 2.82 -9.24 9.25
N ASN A 42 3.81 -9.40 8.38
CA ASN A 42 4.44 -8.27 7.72
C ASN A 42 3.60 -7.84 6.52
N ILE A 43 3.53 -6.53 6.29
CA ILE A 43 2.72 -5.97 5.21
C ILE A 43 3.64 -5.29 4.21
N SER A 44 3.47 -5.62 2.93
CA SER A 44 4.18 -4.97 1.83
C SER A 44 3.18 -4.51 0.78
N LEU A 45 3.40 -3.31 0.27
CA LEU A 45 2.64 -2.76 -0.85
C LEU A 45 3.60 -2.67 -2.03
N ASP A 46 3.34 -3.43 -3.08
CA ASP A 46 4.22 -3.47 -4.25
C ASP A 46 3.65 -2.59 -5.36
N LEU A 47 4.38 -1.56 -5.73
CA LEU A 47 3.98 -0.58 -6.73
C LEU A 47 4.78 -0.70 -8.03
N SER A 48 5.44 -1.83 -8.25
CA SER A 48 6.28 -2.02 -9.44
C SER A 48 5.52 -1.85 -10.76
N GLN A 49 4.23 -2.16 -10.77
CA GLN A 49 3.39 -2.04 -11.95
C GLN A 49 2.35 -0.93 -11.83
N THR A 50 2.51 -0.05 -10.87
CA THR A 50 1.62 1.09 -10.69
C THR A 50 2.11 2.25 -11.54
N ASP A 51 1.22 2.77 -12.39
CA ASP A 51 1.55 3.86 -13.32
C ASP A 51 1.17 5.24 -12.77
N HIS A 52 0.14 5.29 -11.94
CA HIS A 52 -0.43 6.55 -11.49
C HIS A 52 -1.03 6.39 -10.10
N ILE A 53 -0.82 7.38 -9.26
CA ILE A 53 -1.52 7.49 -7.97
C ILE A 53 -2.04 8.93 -7.82
N ASP A 54 -3.09 9.10 -7.04
CA ASP A 54 -3.60 10.41 -6.69
C ASP A 54 -3.66 10.57 -5.16
N SER A 55 -4.15 11.71 -4.70
CA SER A 55 -4.22 11.98 -3.26
C SER A 55 -5.16 11.04 -2.51
N SER A 56 -6.19 10.51 -3.18
CA SER A 56 -7.09 9.56 -2.54
C SER A 56 -6.37 8.24 -2.24
N ALA A 57 -5.44 7.82 -3.11
CA ALA A 57 -4.62 6.64 -2.88
C ALA A 57 -3.78 6.79 -1.61
N LEU A 58 -3.23 7.98 -1.38
CA LEU A 58 -2.47 8.24 -0.16
C LEU A 58 -3.33 8.05 1.09
N GLY A 59 -4.56 8.55 1.05
CA GLY A 59 -5.50 8.36 2.14
C GLY A 59 -5.86 6.91 2.37
N MET A 60 -6.00 6.15 1.30
CA MET A 60 -6.30 4.72 1.38
C MET A 60 -5.15 3.94 2.03
N ILE A 61 -3.91 4.28 1.70
CA ILE A 61 -2.73 3.65 2.30
C ILE A 61 -2.63 3.98 3.79
N LEU A 62 -2.88 5.23 4.16
CA LEU A 62 -2.89 5.63 5.56
C LEU A 62 -3.98 4.92 6.34
N ASN A 63 -5.15 4.73 5.72
CA ASN A 63 -6.25 4.02 6.33
C ASN A 63 -5.90 2.54 6.56
N MET A 64 -5.18 1.93 5.64
CA MET A 64 -4.67 0.56 5.80
C MET A 64 -3.78 0.46 7.04
N LYS A 65 -2.85 1.39 7.18
CA LYS A 65 -1.93 1.42 8.33
C LYS A 65 -2.72 1.52 9.65
N SER A 66 -3.72 2.39 9.69
CA SER A 66 -4.56 2.57 10.88
C SER A 66 -5.41 1.35 11.18
N TYR A 67 -6.03 0.78 10.16
CA TYR A 67 -6.87 -0.40 10.31
C TYR A 67 -6.07 -1.59 10.86
N LEU A 68 -4.88 -1.80 10.33
CA LEU A 68 -4.02 -2.90 10.75
C LEU A 68 -3.24 -2.59 12.03
N LYS A 69 -3.36 -1.39 12.56
CA LYS A 69 -2.70 -0.94 13.79
C LYS A 69 -1.18 -1.13 13.74
N LYS A 70 -0.61 -0.81 12.59
CA LYS A 70 0.83 -0.92 12.40
C LYS A 70 1.54 0.35 12.86
N ASP A 71 2.73 0.15 13.46
CA ASP A 71 3.58 1.25 13.87
C ASP A 71 4.19 1.96 12.66
N ASP A 72 4.74 3.15 12.88
CA ASP A 72 5.44 3.86 11.82
C ASP A 72 6.58 3.01 11.28
N CYS A 73 6.71 3.02 9.96
CA CYS A 73 7.73 2.29 9.21
C CYS A 73 7.62 0.75 9.27
N ALA A 74 6.52 0.22 9.81
CA ALA A 74 6.29 -1.23 9.85
C ALA A 74 5.78 -1.77 8.51
N ILE A 75 5.11 -0.94 7.70
CA ILE A 75 4.63 -1.33 6.39
C ILE A 75 5.66 -0.92 5.34
N GLU A 76 6.01 -1.85 4.45
CA GLU A 76 6.94 -1.58 3.37
C GLU A 76 6.20 -1.18 2.10
N ILE A 77 6.70 -0.17 1.40
CA ILE A 77 6.26 0.18 0.06
C ILE A 77 7.43 -0.14 -0.87
N LYS A 78 7.21 -1.10 -1.76
CA LYS A 78 8.26 -1.65 -2.60
C LYS A 78 8.18 -1.15 -4.04
N ASN A 79 9.34 -0.95 -4.62
CA ASN A 79 9.47 -0.72 -6.07
C ASN A 79 8.68 0.49 -6.57
N CYS A 80 8.63 1.53 -5.75
CA CYS A 80 7.93 2.75 -6.12
C CYS A 80 8.70 3.49 -7.20
N LYS A 81 8.05 3.78 -8.32
CA LYS A 81 8.68 4.50 -9.42
C LYS A 81 9.03 5.94 -9.03
N PRO A 82 10.10 6.51 -9.59
CA PRO A 82 10.52 7.87 -9.22
C PRO A 82 9.44 8.94 -9.37
N ASN A 83 8.60 8.84 -10.39
CA ASN A 83 7.53 9.82 -10.59
C ASN A 83 6.45 9.73 -9.51
N LEU A 84 6.25 8.56 -8.93
CA LEU A 84 5.31 8.38 -7.82
C LEU A 84 5.94 8.80 -6.50
N MET A 85 7.24 8.63 -6.35
CA MET A 85 7.96 9.02 -5.13
C MET A 85 7.80 10.49 -4.80
N LYS A 86 7.67 11.34 -5.81
CA LYS A 86 7.46 12.78 -5.58
C LYS A 86 6.22 13.03 -4.74
N LEU A 87 5.13 12.34 -5.07
CA LEU A 87 3.87 12.53 -4.36
C LEU A 87 3.98 12.02 -2.91
N PHE A 88 4.60 10.86 -2.73
CA PHE A 88 4.83 10.31 -1.39
C PHE A 88 5.72 11.23 -0.54
N SER A 89 6.77 11.77 -1.15
CA SER A 89 7.68 12.69 -0.44
C SER A 89 7.00 13.97 -0.02
N MET A 90 6.14 14.51 -0.88
CA MET A 90 5.39 15.72 -0.57
C MET A 90 4.44 15.50 0.61
N ALA A 91 3.94 14.28 0.78
CA ALA A 91 3.07 13.91 1.88
C ALA A 91 3.84 13.38 3.09
N HIS A 92 5.16 13.38 3.05
CA HIS A 92 6.04 12.90 4.13
C HIS A 92 5.80 11.44 4.51
N PHE A 93 5.52 10.61 3.53
CA PHE A 93 5.26 9.18 3.74
C PHE A 93 6.49 8.43 4.26
N GLU A 94 7.71 8.93 4.00
CA GLU A 94 8.94 8.34 4.52
C GLU A 94 8.98 8.31 6.05
N ARG A 95 8.14 9.11 6.70
CA ARG A 95 8.04 9.11 8.16
C ARG A 95 7.13 8.00 8.69
N LYS A 96 6.29 7.45 7.84
CA LYS A 96 5.26 6.47 8.23
C LYS A 96 5.43 5.11 7.60
N PHE A 97 6.17 5.02 6.51
CA PHE A 97 6.36 3.78 5.75
C PHE A 97 7.83 3.61 5.41
N THR A 98 8.23 2.35 5.23
CA THR A 98 9.58 2.02 4.78
C THR A 98 9.54 1.83 3.27
N PHE A 99 10.31 2.61 2.54
CA PHE A 99 10.42 2.49 1.09
C PHE A 99 11.64 1.63 0.74
N VAL A 100 11.42 0.57 -0.02
CA VAL A 100 12.48 -0.36 -0.42
C VAL A 100 12.47 -0.65 -1.91
#